data_a9f502eec8d3718d8970c2af591f394a
#
_entry.id   a9f502eec8d3718d8970c2af591f394a
#
_cell.length_a   1.000
_cell.length_b   1.000
_cell.length_c   1.000
_cell.angle_alpha   90.00
_cell.angle_beta   90.00
_cell.angle_gamma   90.00
#
_symmetry.space_group_name_H-M   'P 1'
#
loop_
_entity.id
_entity.type
_entity.pdbx_description
1 polymer ?
#
loop_
_entity_poly.entity_id
_entity_poly.type
_entity_poly.pdbx_seq_one_letter_code
_entity_poly.pdbx_strand_id
1 'polypeptide(L)'
;MRKKTAFIFGLGYVGLHLAHQLNLIGWDIVGTSRNPKKISPPGNCTWKILPFDVDSFTNEIEAHLLDSQIIISTIAPIKCNDPVLKQYRNILKQFSGWIGYISATSVYPSQPNRWVDETTVPKPATARGIARWKAEQEWDEVTGAEIFRVA
;
A
#
# COMPACT_ATOMS: atom_id res chain seq x y z
N MET A 1 16.32 -0.16 22.57
CA MET A 1 15.28 0.60 21.80
C MET A 1 14.49 -0.40 20.95
N ARG A 2 13.17 -0.34 20.98
CA ARG A 2 12.33 -1.16 20.09
C ARG A 2 12.60 -0.73 18.66
N LYS A 3 12.98 -1.66 17.78
CA LYS A 3 13.16 -1.35 16.36
C LYS A 3 11.84 -0.89 15.74
N LYS A 4 11.91 0.06 14.82
CA LYS A 4 10.74 0.53 14.09
C LYS A 4 10.38 -0.46 12.99
N THR A 5 9.13 -0.83 12.89
CA THR A 5 8.63 -1.79 11.91
C THR A 5 7.76 -1.09 10.87
N ALA A 6 8.05 -1.33 9.60
CA ALA A 6 7.24 -0.92 8.47
C ALA A 6 6.49 -2.13 7.90
N PHE A 7 5.18 -2.02 7.76
CA PHE A 7 4.35 -3.03 7.10
C PHE A 7 4.00 -2.59 5.68
N ILE A 8 4.30 -3.43 4.69
CA ILE A 8 4.06 -3.11 3.28
C ILE A 8 3.12 -4.15 2.65
N PHE A 9 1.90 -3.75 2.36
CA PHE A 9 1.01 -4.55 1.55
C PHE A 9 1.45 -4.50 0.09
N GLY A 10 1.89 -5.65 -0.44
CA GLY A 10 2.31 -5.81 -1.83
C GLY A 10 3.79 -5.52 -2.07
N LEU A 11 4.63 -6.54 -1.94
CA LEU A 11 6.04 -6.49 -2.34
C LEU A 11 6.19 -6.73 -3.85
N GLY A 12 5.52 -5.86 -4.65
CA GLY A 12 5.76 -5.72 -6.08
C GLY A 12 6.92 -4.76 -6.36
N TYR A 13 7.01 -4.21 -7.56
CA TYR A 13 8.12 -3.32 -7.96
C TYR A 13 8.30 -2.14 -6.99
N VAL A 14 7.25 -1.36 -6.74
CA VAL A 14 7.30 -0.22 -5.82
C VAL A 14 7.52 -0.66 -4.38
N GLY A 15 6.77 -1.68 -3.92
CA GLY A 15 6.85 -2.17 -2.55
C GLY A 15 8.24 -2.73 -2.19
N LEU A 16 8.89 -3.44 -3.10
CA LEU A 16 10.26 -3.94 -2.92
C LEU A 16 11.27 -2.79 -2.79
N HIS A 17 11.13 -1.76 -3.62
CA HIS A 17 12.02 -0.60 -3.57
C HIS A 17 11.86 0.17 -2.26
N LEU A 18 10.62 0.45 -1.84
CA LEU A 18 10.33 1.09 -0.56
C LEU A 18 10.84 0.27 0.63
N ALA A 19 10.59 -1.04 0.62
CA ALA A 19 11.09 -1.94 1.66
C ALA A 19 12.62 -1.87 1.79
N HIS A 20 13.32 -1.88 0.67
CA HIS A 20 14.79 -1.76 0.65
C HIS A 20 15.27 -0.42 1.23
N GLN A 21 14.68 0.71 0.78
CA GLN A 21 15.07 2.04 1.28
C GLN A 21 14.79 2.19 2.77
N LEU A 22 13.64 1.73 3.26
CA LEU A 22 13.32 1.74 4.68
C LEU A 22 14.27 0.87 5.50
N ASN A 23 14.63 -0.30 4.98
CA ASN A 23 15.56 -1.20 5.66
C ASN A 23 16.98 -0.60 5.75
N LEU A 24 17.44 0.12 4.72
CA LEU A 24 18.73 0.82 4.74
C LEU A 24 18.82 1.88 5.86
N ILE A 25 17.73 2.49 6.22
CA ILE A 25 17.65 3.48 7.31
C ILE A 25 17.22 2.86 8.65
N GLY A 26 17.29 1.53 8.78
CA GLY A 26 17.17 0.80 10.04
C GLY A 26 15.75 0.37 10.44
N TRP A 27 14.80 0.34 9.50
CA TRP A 27 13.48 -0.22 9.76
C TRP A 27 13.48 -1.74 9.56
N ASP A 28 12.79 -2.45 10.43
CA ASP A 28 12.42 -3.85 10.19
C ASP A 28 11.25 -3.89 9.21
N ILE A 29 11.29 -4.83 8.28
CA ILE A 29 10.31 -4.93 7.21
C ILE A 29 9.44 -6.17 7.39
N VAL A 30 8.14 -5.94 7.40
CA VAL A 30 7.12 -6.97 7.20
C VAL A 30 6.38 -6.63 5.91
N GLY A 31 6.27 -7.57 5.01
CA GLY A 31 5.60 -7.29 3.73
C GLY A 31 4.79 -8.48 3.25
N THR A 32 3.90 -8.23 2.29
CA THR A 32 3.04 -9.27 1.75
C THR A 32 3.28 -9.53 0.27
N SER A 33 3.06 -10.77 -0.13
CA SER A 33 3.10 -11.19 -1.53
C SER A 33 2.12 -12.34 -1.76
N ARG A 34 1.57 -12.45 -2.98
CA ARG A 34 0.84 -13.66 -3.40
C ARG A 34 1.74 -14.88 -3.44
N ASN A 35 3.03 -14.67 -3.63
CA ASN A 35 4.02 -15.74 -3.71
C ASN A 35 5.28 -15.38 -2.89
N PRO A 36 5.24 -15.52 -1.54
CA PRO A 36 6.36 -15.14 -0.68
C PRO A 36 7.70 -15.78 -1.05
N LYS A 37 7.68 -17.02 -1.51
CA LYS A 37 8.90 -17.77 -1.89
C LYS A 37 9.64 -17.18 -3.08
N LYS A 38 8.99 -16.34 -3.89
CA LYS A 38 9.62 -15.66 -5.04
C LYS A 38 10.25 -14.32 -4.67
N ILE A 39 10.06 -13.85 -3.45
CA ILE A 39 10.64 -12.59 -2.98
C ILE A 39 11.98 -12.89 -2.33
N SER A 40 13.02 -12.26 -2.84
CA SER A 40 14.37 -12.34 -2.27
C SER A 40 14.77 -10.94 -1.80
N PRO A 41 14.87 -10.70 -0.48
CA PRO A 41 15.40 -9.46 0.04
C PRO A 41 16.84 -9.23 -0.45
N PRO A 42 17.25 -7.98 -0.70
CA PRO A 42 18.59 -7.70 -1.16
C PRO A 42 19.64 -7.90 -0.07
N GLY A 43 20.81 -8.44 -0.44
CA GLY A 43 21.94 -8.64 0.48
C GLY A 43 21.62 -9.58 1.64
N ASN A 44 21.99 -9.19 2.85
CA ASN A 44 21.75 -9.96 4.08
C ASN A 44 20.49 -9.48 4.85
N CYS A 45 19.56 -8.82 4.18
CA CYS A 45 18.34 -8.33 4.81
C CYS A 45 17.42 -9.49 5.21
N THR A 46 16.90 -9.43 6.44
CA THR A 46 15.91 -10.39 6.94
C THR A 46 14.54 -9.71 7.00
N TRP A 47 13.76 -9.87 5.94
CA TRP A 47 12.37 -9.38 5.93
C TRP A 47 11.42 -10.52 6.27
N LYS A 48 10.36 -10.21 6.99
CA LYS A 48 9.26 -11.14 7.14
C LYS A 48 8.28 -10.97 5.98
N ILE A 49 8.05 -12.02 5.22
CA ILE A 49 7.19 -11.98 4.04
C ILE A 49 6.03 -12.93 4.23
N LEU A 50 4.82 -12.37 4.26
CA LEU A 50 3.58 -13.10 4.53
C LEU A 50 2.78 -13.32 3.24
N PRO A 51 2.06 -14.43 3.11
CA PRO A 51 1.14 -14.62 2.00
C PRO A 51 -0.05 -13.68 2.16
N PHE A 52 -0.45 -13.03 1.06
CA PHE A 52 -1.67 -12.25 0.98
C PHE A 52 -2.31 -12.42 -0.39
N ASP A 53 -3.55 -12.83 -0.40
CA ASP A 53 -4.40 -12.85 -1.58
C ASP A 53 -5.77 -12.25 -1.23
N VAL A 54 -6.53 -11.88 -2.24
CA VAL A 54 -7.78 -11.12 -2.12
C VAL A 54 -8.86 -11.78 -1.27
N ASP A 55 -8.78 -13.06 -1.06
CA ASP A 55 -9.77 -13.85 -0.30
C ASP A 55 -9.19 -14.58 0.92
N SER A 56 -7.95 -14.28 1.31
CA SER A 56 -7.28 -14.95 2.44
C SER A 56 -6.98 -14.01 3.60
N PHE A 57 -7.93 -13.87 4.51
CA PHE A 57 -7.67 -13.22 5.81
C PHE A 57 -6.76 -14.11 6.67
N THR A 58 -5.76 -13.52 7.31
CA THR A 58 -4.90 -14.20 8.28
C THR A 58 -4.70 -13.36 9.53
N ASN A 59 -4.85 -13.98 10.71
CA ASN A 59 -4.56 -13.34 11.99
C ASN A 59 -3.08 -12.94 12.14
N GLU A 60 -2.19 -13.60 11.41
CA GLU A 60 -0.77 -13.27 11.43
C GLU A 60 -0.49 -11.87 10.86
N ILE A 61 -1.17 -11.50 9.77
CA ILE A 61 -1.09 -10.13 9.22
C ILE A 61 -1.60 -9.12 10.24
N GLU A 62 -2.73 -9.39 10.88
CA GLU A 62 -3.32 -8.54 11.91
C GLU A 62 -2.34 -8.24 13.04
N ALA A 63 -1.70 -9.26 13.60
CA ALA A 63 -0.72 -9.11 14.66
C ALA A 63 0.45 -8.20 14.25
N HIS A 64 0.94 -8.33 13.01
CA HIS A 64 2.02 -7.49 12.51
C HIS A 64 1.58 -6.06 12.19
N LEU A 65 0.33 -5.83 11.77
CA LEU A 65 -0.21 -4.48 11.61
C LEU A 65 -0.21 -3.72 12.94
N LEU A 66 -0.66 -4.37 14.01
CA LEU A 66 -0.70 -3.78 15.35
C LEU A 66 0.69 -3.47 15.93
N ASP A 67 1.72 -4.22 15.53
CA ASP A 67 3.11 -4.00 15.97
C ASP A 67 3.87 -2.96 15.13
N SER A 68 3.31 -2.53 13.99
CA SER A 68 3.96 -1.60 13.07
C SER A 68 3.77 -0.14 13.47
N GLN A 69 4.66 0.73 13.01
CA GLN A 69 4.58 2.18 13.17
C GLN A 69 4.16 2.88 11.88
N ILE A 70 4.43 2.24 10.73
CA ILE A 70 3.96 2.71 9.42
C ILE A 70 3.36 1.54 8.63
N ILE A 71 2.34 1.85 7.86
CA ILE A 71 1.69 0.90 6.95
C ILE A 71 1.66 1.54 5.56
N ILE A 72 2.10 0.81 4.54
CA ILE A 72 2.05 1.26 3.15
C ILE A 72 1.30 0.22 2.33
N SER A 73 0.30 0.63 1.56
CA SER A 73 -0.34 -0.23 0.59
C SER A 73 0.05 0.14 -0.83
N THR A 74 0.60 -0.82 -1.56
CA THR A 74 0.93 -0.73 -3.00
C THR A 74 -0.02 -1.58 -3.86
N ILE A 75 -1.00 -2.24 -3.25
CA ILE A 75 -1.90 -3.14 -3.93
C ILE A 75 -2.96 -2.35 -4.70
N ALA A 76 -3.14 -2.72 -5.97
CA ALA A 76 -4.18 -2.12 -6.80
C ALA A 76 -5.58 -2.61 -6.43
N PRO A 77 -6.62 -1.78 -6.53
CA PRO A 77 -7.99 -2.23 -6.37
C PRO A 77 -8.37 -3.22 -7.48
N ILE A 78 -9.25 -4.15 -7.14
CA ILE A 78 -9.78 -5.16 -8.06
C ILE A 78 -11.28 -4.93 -8.20
N LYS A 79 -11.75 -4.70 -9.42
CA LYS A 79 -13.18 -4.44 -9.71
C LYS A 79 -13.80 -3.42 -8.74
N CYS A 80 -13.16 -2.27 -8.59
CA CYS A 80 -13.58 -1.19 -7.68
C CYS A 80 -13.61 -1.54 -6.17
N ASN A 81 -12.98 -2.60 -5.74
CA ASN A 81 -12.79 -2.93 -4.33
C ASN A 81 -11.31 -2.96 -3.99
N ASP A 82 -10.93 -2.33 -2.90
CA ASP A 82 -9.58 -2.46 -2.37
C ASP A 82 -9.48 -3.74 -1.53
N PRO A 83 -8.58 -4.69 -1.88
CA PRO A 83 -8.51 -5.97 -1.19
C PRO A 83 -7.98 -5.86 0.24
N VAL A 84 -7.18 -4.85 0.55
CA VAL A 84 -6.66 -4.61 1.90
C VAL A 84 -7.76 -4.05 2.79
N LEU A 85 -8.46 -3.01 2.34
CA LEU A 85 -9.60 -2.45 3.08
C LEU A 85 -10.75 -3.45 3.23
N LYS A 86 -10.97 -4.30 2.25
CA LYS A 86 -11.98 -5.37 2.34
C LYS A 86 -11.74 -6.28 3.56
N GLN A 87 -10.48 -6.57 3.89
CA GLN A 87 -10.13 -7.54 4.92
C GLN A 87 -9.73 -6.90 6.25
N TYR A 88 -9.04 -5.77 6.24
CA TYR A 88 -8.41 -5.18 7.41
C TYR A 88 -8.96 -3.79 7.80
N ARG A 89 -10.10 -3.37 7.23
CA ARG A 89 -10.71 -2.04 7.47
C ARG A 89 -10.80 -1.68 8.96
N ASN A 90 -11.27 -2.60 9.79
CA ASN A 90 -11.49 -2.32 11.22
C ASN A 90 -10.19 -2.06 11.98
N ILE A 91 -9.13 -2.79 11.67
CA ILE A 91 -7.82 -2.60 12.28
C ILE A 91 -7.18 -1.32 11.77
N LEU A 92 -7.23 -1.10 10.47
CA LEU A 92 -6.64 0.08 9.83
C LEU A 92 -7.33 1.37 10.32
N LYS A 93 -8.64 1.33 10.54
CA LYS A 93 -9.38 2.46 11.11
C LYS A 93 -8.93 2.86 12.52
N GLN A 94 -8.46 1.88 13.30
CA GLN A 94 -8.00 2.09 14.68
C GLN A 94 -6.48 2.29 14.78
N PHE A 95 -5.78 2.17 13.66
CA PHE A 95 -4.33 2.29 13.64
C PHE A 95 -3.91 3.75 13.90
N SER A 96 -3.01 3.95 14.86
CA SER A 96 -2.57 5.28 15.29
C SER A 96 -1.26 5.74 14.65
N GLY A 97 -0.62 4.87 13.86
CA GLY A 97 0.61 5.19 13.14
C GLY A 97 0.35 5.88 11.80
N TRP A 98 1.39 6.00 10.99
CA TRP A 98 1.28 6.61 9.68
C TRP A 98 0.87 5.60 8.60
N ILE A 99 -0.05 6.00 7.73
CA ILE A 99 -0.52 5.16 6.61
C ILE A 99 -0.31 5.89 5.29
N GLY A 100 0.28 5.20 4.31
CA GLY A 100 0.43 5.66 2.94
C GLY A 100 -0.23 4.72 1.94
N TYR A 101 -0.94 5.27 0.97
CA TYR A 101 -1.53 4.53 -0.14
C TYR A 101 -0.90 4.94 -1.47
N ILE A 102 -0.32 3.96 -2.17
CA ILE A 102 0.28 4.18 -3.49
C ILE A 102 -0.81 4.06 -4.55
N SER A 103 -1.23 5.19 -5.05
CA SER A 103 -2.18 5.33 -6.15
C SER A 103 -1.47 5.47 -7.49
N ALA A 104 -2.16 5.95 -8.51
CA ALA A 104 -1.61 6.11 -9.84
C ALA A 104 -2.13 7.39 -10.51
N THR A 105 -1.32 7.95 -11.42
CA THR A 105 -1.70 9.13 -12.23
C THR A 105 -2.90 8.89 -13.15
N SER A 106 -3.33 7.65 -13.32
CA SER A 106 -4.55 7.30 -14.06
C SER A 106 -5.85 7.87 -13.47
N VAL A 107 -5.81 8.45 -12.28
CA VAL A 107 -6.94 9.18 -11.68
C VAL A 107 -7.17 10.54 -12.32
N TYR A 108 -6.16 11.10 -12.98
CA TYR A 108 -6.26 12.38 -13.66
C TYR A 108 -6.97 12.28 -15.02
N PRO A 109 -7.58 13.37 -15.50
CA PRO A 109 -8.17 13.39 -16.81
C PRO A 109 -7.10 13.20 -17.90
N SER A 110 -7.45 12.47 -18.97
CA SER A 110 -6.61 12.36 -20.15
C SER A 110 -6.68 13.67 -20.93
N GLN A 111 -5.68 14.52 -20.77
CA GLN A 111 -5.58 15.79 -21.49
C GLN A 111 -4.20 15.84 -22.16
N PRO A 112 -4.13 15.77 -23.50
CA PRO A 112 -2.86 15.87 -24.21
C PRO A 112 -2.22 17.25 -23.98
N ASN A 113 -0.91 17.23 -23.76
CA ASN A 113 -0.07 18.43 -23.55
C ASN A 113 -0.42 19.29 -22.33
N ARG A 114 -1.04 18.73 -21.31
CA ARG A 114 -1.32 19.45 -20.08
C ARG A 114 -0.63 18.79 -18.89
N TRP A 115 0.11 19.60 -18.14
CA TRP A 115 0.69 19.17 -16.88
C TRP A 115 -0.41 18.96 -15.84
N VAL A 116 -0.23 17.96 -15.00
CA VAL A 116 -1.06 17.69 -13.83
C VAL A 116 -0.19 17.64 -12.59
N ASP A 117 -0.73 18.06 -11.47
CA ASP A 117 -0.12 18.04 -10.15
C ASP A 117 -1.14 17.58 -9.09
N GLU A 118 -0.75 17.56 -7.83
CA GLU A 118 -1.58 17.14 -6.72
C GLU A 118 -2.84 18.01 -6.52
N THR A 119 -2.86 19.25 -7.04
CA THR A 119 -4.02 20.16 -6.97
C THR A 119 -5.04 19.91 -8.09
N THR A 120 -4.63 19.16 -9.11
CA THR A 120 -5.49 18.83 -10.24
C THR A 120 -6.63 17.92 -9.79
N VAL A 121 -7.87 18.34 -10.02
CA VAL A 121 -9.06 17.56 -9.65
C VAL A 121 -9.08 16.24 -10.41
N PRO A 122 -9.15 15.07 -9.72
CA PRO A 122 -9.27 13.79 -10.37
C PRO A 122 -10.53 13.69 -11.24
N LYS A 123 -10.35 13.22 -12.46
CA LYS A 123 -11.43 12.94 -13.41
C LYS A 123 -11.05 11.76 -14.28
N PRO A 124 -11.03 10.54 -13.71
CA PRO A 124 -10.59 9.37 -14.44
C PRO A 124 -11.53 9.02 -15.58
N ALA A 125 -10.94 8.66 -16.74
CA ALA A 125 -11.68 8.29 -17.94
C ALA A 125 -11.71 6.77 -18.18
N THR A 126 -10.88 6.01 -17.46
CA THR A 126 -10.75 4.56 -17.63
C THR A 126 -11.31 3.81 -16.42
N ALA A 127 -11.77 2.58 -16.61
CA ALA A 127 -12.24 1.73 -15.52
C ALA A 127 -11.16 1.55 -14.43
N ARG A 128 -9.88 1.44 -14.81
CA ARG A 128 -8.76 1.36 -13.88
C ARG A 128 -8.58 2.65 -13.08
N GLY A 129 -8.67 3.80 -13.73
CA GLY A 129 -8.57 5.11 -13.06
C GLY A 129 -9.74 5.35 -12.11
N ILE A 130 -10.96 4.98 -12.51
CA ILE A 130 -12.16 5.06 -11.66
C ILE A 130 -11.99 4.20 -10.40
N ALA A 131 -11.53 2.96 -10.57
CA ALA A 131 -11.27 2.06 -9.43
C ALA A 131 -10.21 2.62 -8.49
N ARG A 132 -9.14 3.22 -9.02
CA ARG A 132 -8.10 3.89 -8.23
C ARG A 132 -8.63 5.08 -7.47
N TRP A 133 -9.38 5.95 -8.15
CA TRP A 133 -9.96 7.12 -7.50
C TRP A 133 -10.90 6.75 -6.36
N LYS A 134 -11.74 5.74 -6.57
CA LYS A 134 -12.58 5.20 -5.51
C LYS A 134 -11.77 4.68 -4.31
N ALA A 135 -10.71 3.94 -4.59
CA ALA A 135 -9.82 3.43 -3.53
C ALA A 135 -9.14 4.57 -2.75
N GLU A 136 -8.66 5.64 -3.42
CA GLU A 136 -8.13 6.83 -2.73
C GLU A 136 -9.13 7.40 -1.73
N GLN A 137 -10.39 7.58 -2.15
CA GLN A 137 -11.43 8.12 -1.28
C GLN A 137 -11.71 7.20 -0.09
N GLU A 138 -11.75 5.87 -0.30
CA GLU A 138 -11.95 4.91 0.79
C GLU A 138 -10.78 4.89 1.77
N TRP A 139 -9.53 4.94 1.30
CA TRP A 139 -8.34 5.00 2.16
C TRP A 139 -8.31 6.27 3.00
N ASP A 140 -8.61 7.43 2.39
CA ASP A 140 -8.69 8.71 3.10
C ASP A 140 -9.81 8.68 4.15
N GLU A 141 -11.02 8.30 3.78
CA GLU A 141 -12.18 8.25 4.68
C GLU A 141 -11.97 7.30 5.87
N VAL A 142 -11.40 6.11 5.62
CA VAL A 142 -11.25 5.07 6.65
C VAL A 142 -10.08 5.34 7.58
N THR A 143 -8.98 5.85 7.05
CA THR A 143 -7.70 5.89 7.76
C THR A 143 -7.03 7.27 7.80
N GLY A 144 -7.47 8.21 6.98
CA GLY A 144 -6.74 9.46 6.76
C GLY A 144 -5.38 9.24 6.08
N ALA A 145 -5.26 8.22 5.23
CA ALA A 145 -4.00 7.87 4.58
C ALA A 145 -3.48 8.99 3.67
N GLU A 146 -2.18 9.17 3.65
CA GLU A 146 -1.54 10.01 2.63
C GLU A 146 -1.51 9.28 1.28
N ILE A 147 -1.94 9.97 0.23
CA ILE A 147 -2.12 9.40 -1.11
C ILE A 147 -0.95 9.81 -2.01
N PHE A 148 -0.27 8.83 -2.58
CA PHE A 148 0.85 9.04 -3.50
C PHE A 148 0.47 8.56 -4.91
N ARG A 149 0.28 9.49 -5.84
CA ARG A 149 -0.05 9.20 -7.24
C ARG A 149 1.23 9.05 -8.05
N VAL A 150 1.58 7.81 -8.33
CA VAL A 150 2.78 7.46 -9.11
C VAL A 150 2.44 7.16 -10.57
N ALA A 151 3.43 7.36 -11.48
CA ALA A 151 3.26 7.13 -12.92
C ALA A 151 3.33 5.65 -13.29
#